data_6076def255a2de645c596283affa9e36
#
_entry.id   6076def255a2de645c596283affa9e36
#
_cell.length_a   1.000
_cell.length_b   1.000
_cell.length_c   1.000
_cell.angle_alpha   90.00
_cell.angle_beta   90.00
_cell.angle_gamma   90.00
#
_symmetry.space_group_name_H-M   'P 1'
#
loop_
_entity.id
_entity.type
_entity.pdbx_description
1 polymer ?
#
loop_
_entity_poly.entity_id
_entity_poly.type
_entity_poly.pdbx_seq_one_letter_code
_entity_poly.pdbx_strand_id
1 'polypeptide(L)'
;MTRKRLWMNRISGIVCLLLWIAFIIFLSGTTGKIAGMALGIMLLVAVIYNLYLPKEVSIHLIIPAYAQKEEKITGRLCISNTGVFPVLSGKVFLQVKKTISGEQEMFSMNIRAAGRKNGAAAFVIDSEYMGFLEITILRVELYSFFGCMKKVTYVNQEKVVMILPQTTELHFPVQNSGAACSFFDEEQSGKKGNGPGEYFGIRPYVDGDPMKLIHWKLTGKTDEYMIKEVEVPMMRMPLIFLETRVEKQDAAMIDGLLEAFFSISQHMAQERQKHCLCWWDKKTDGWNF
;
A
#
# COMPACT_ATOMS: atom_id res chain seq x y z
N MET A 1 -12.10 25.16 12.32
CA MET A 1 -12.35 25.42 13.77
C MET A 1 -13.36 26.54 13.90
N THR A 2 -14.61 26.27 14.30
CA THR A 2 -15.70 27.25 14.27
C THR A 2 -15.47 28.35 15.28
N ARG A 3 -15.70 29.60 14.88
CA ARG A 3 -15.60 30.85 15.68
C ARG A 3 -16.29 30.73 17.07
N LYS A 4 -17.37 29.95 17.16
CA LYS A 4 -18.10 29.62 18.40
C LYS A 4 -17.23 28.87 19.44
N ARG A 5 -16.33 27.98 19.03
CA ARG A 5 -15.46 27.21 19.94
C ARG A 5 -14.34 28.04 20.56
N LEU A 6 -13.80 28.99 19.80
CA LEU A 6 -12.83 29.98 20.32
C LEU A 6 -13.43 30.88 21.36
N TRP A 7 -14.69 31.27 21.18
CA TRP A 7 -15.44 32.10 22.11
C TRP A 7 -15.75 31.38 23.42
N MET A 8 -16.20 30.12 23.36
CA MET A 8 -16.43 29.27 24.56
C MET A 8 -15.16 29.06 25.39
N ASN A 9 -14.02 28.87 24.75
CA ASN A 9 -12.73 28.68 25.46
C ASN A 9 -12.26 29.99 26.14
N ARG A 10 -12.54 31.14 25.54
CA ARG A 10 -12.27 32.45 26.16
C ARG A 10 -13.17 32.71 27.36
N ILE A 11 -14.47 32.41 27.24
CA ILE A 11 -15.42 32.54 28.34
C ILE A 11 -15.06 31.61 29.50
N SER A 12 -14.72 30.34 29.22
CA SER A 12 -14.27 29.39 30.25
C SER A 12 -13.02 29.90 30.98
N GLY A 13 -12.03 30.47 30.27
CA GLY A 13 -10.85 31.07 30.90
C GLY A 13 -11.20 32.26 31.81
N ILE A 14 -12.09 33.13 31.36
CA ILE A 14 -12.56 34.29 32.16
C ILE A 14 -13.31 33.82 33.41
N VAL A 15 -14.19 32.83 33.26
CA VAL A 15 -14.96 32.28 34.41
C VAL A 15 -14.02 31.64 35.43
N CYS A 16 -13.00 30.86 35.00
CA CYS A 16 -11.98 30.30 35.90
C CYS A 16 -11.19 31.39 36.63
N LEU A 17 -10.88 32.50 35.96
CA LEU A 17 -10.13 33.60 36.53
C LEU A 17 -11.00 34.35 37.59
N LEU A 18 -12.28 34.57 37.27
CA LEU A 18 -13.23 35.17 38.23
C LEU A 18 -13.45 34.29 39.44
N LEU A 19 -13.60 32.99 39.30
CA LEU A 19 -13.71 32.03 40.37
C LEU A 19 -12.47 32.02 41.25
N TRP A 20 -11.28 32.12 40.64
CA TRP A 20 -10.03 32.21 41.36
C TRP A 20 -9.89 33.48 42.20
N ILE A 21 -10.28 34.65 41.64
CA ILE A 21 -10.30 35.92 42.36
C ILE A 21 -11.29 35.85 43.53
N ALA A 22 -12.51 35.35 43.29
CA ALA A 22 -13.51 35.16 44.34
C ALA A 22 -13.00 34.23 45.46
N PHE A 23 -12.29 33.16 45.12
CA PHE A 23 -11.68 32.22 46.07
C PHE A 23 -10.64 32.90 46.96
N ILE A 24 -9.78 33.75 46.39
CA ILE A 24 -8.77 34.50 47.19
C ILE A 24 -9.44 35.48 48.15
N ILE A 25 -10.54 36.17 47.70
CA ILE A 25 -11.24 37.14 48.55
C ILE A 25 -11.97 36.45 49.71
N PHE A 26 -12.54 35.27 49.45
CA PHE A 26 -13.36 34.56 50.43
C PHE A 26 -12.55 33.83 51.53
N LEU A 27 -11.29 33.46 51.22
CA LEU A 27 -10.40 32.81 52.18
C LEU A 27 -9.73 33.83 53.12
N SER A 28 -10.29 34.01 54.30
CA SER A 28 -9.72 34.80 55.40
C SER A 28 -8.64 33.98 56.11
N GLY A 29 -7.42 34.48 56.10
CA GLY A 29 -6.29 33.86 56.83
C GLY A 29 -5.03 33.69 55.94
N THR A 30 -3.87 33.54 56.59
CA THR A 30 -2.58 33.40 55.93
C THR A 30 -2.46 32.10 55.10
N THR A 31 -3.00 31.00 55.60
CA THR A 31 -3.05 29.70 54.89
C THR A 31 -3.90 29.74 53.64
N GLY A 32 -5.05 30.44 53.65
CA GLY A 32 -5.92 30.62 52.51
C GLY A 32 -5.25 31.43 51.37
N LYS A 33 -4.52 32.49 51.75
CA LYS A 33 -3.78 33.32 50.76
C LYS A 33 -2.65 32.53 50.08
N ILE A 34 -1.93 31.69 50.83
CA ILE A 34 -0.87 30.81 50.28
C ILE A 34 -1.47 29.78 49.30
N ALA A 35 -2.57 29.13 49.67
CA ALA A 35 -3.27 28.18 48.81
C ALA A 35 -3.81 28.84 47.51
N GLY A 36 -4.40 30.06 47.62
CA GLY A 36 -4.87 30.84 46.48
C GLY A 36 -3.75 31.25 45.52
N MET A 37 -2.57 31.64 46.07
CA MET A 37 -1.41 31.98 45.27
C MET A 37 -0.85 30.75 44.53
N ALA A 38 -0.76 29.60 45.17
CA ALA A 38 -0.32 28.33 44.58
C ALA A 38 -1.24 27.91 43.41
N LEU A 39 -2.57 28.01 43.61
CA LEU A 39 -3.57 27.70 42.61
C LEU A 39 -3.47 28.66 41.41
N GLY A 40 -3.20 29.93 41.63
CA GLY A 40 -2.97 30.92 40.58
C GLY A 40 -1.74 30.62 39.75
N ILE A 41 -0.63 30.27 40.37
CA ILE A 41 0.59 29.86 39.66
C ILE A 41 0.29 28.62 38.81
N MET A 42 -0.41 27.62 39.34
CA MET A 42 -0.79 26.41 38.60
C MET A 42 -1.65 26.72 37.37
N LEU A 43 -2.63 27.62 37.50
CA LEU A 43 -3.46 28.07 36.35
C LEU A 43 -2.64 28.84 35.32
N LEU A 44 -1.72 29.68 35.75
CA LEU A 44 -0.84 30.43 34.86
C LEU A 44 0.08 29.47 34.07
N VAL A 45 0.68 28.48 34.72
CA VAL A 45 1.46 27.43 34.07
C VAL A 45 0.61 26.65 33.07
N ALA A 46 -0.65 26.35 33.38
CA ALA A 46 -1.54 25.64 32.47
C ALA A 46 -1.89 26.49 31.22
N VAL A 47 -2.06 27.80 31.38
CA VAL A 47 -2.29 28.72 30.25
C VAL A 47 -1.05 28.80 29.36
N ILE A 48 0.12 28.97 29.96
CA ILE A 48 1.42 29.00 29.22
C ILE A 48 1.60 27.68 28.49
N TYR A 49 1.40 26.56 29.15
CA TYR A 49 1.46 25.23 28.54
C TYR A 49 0.55 25.11 27.32
N ASN A 50 -0.69 25.61 27.41
CA ASN A 50 -1.66 25.52 26.32
C ASN A 50 -1.31 26.41 25.11
N LEU A 51 -0.62 27.55 25.33
CA LEU A 51 -0.16 28.44 24.28
C LEU A 51 1.03 27.88 23.48
N TYR A 52 1.92 27.15 24.14
CA TYR A 52 3.18 26.68 23.51
C TYR A 52 3.11 25.26 22.95
N LEU A 53 2.26 24.38 23.55
CA LEU A 53 2.16 22.97 23.14
C LEU A 53 1.96 22.71 21.64
N PRO A 54 1.19 23.51 20.90
CA PRO A 54 0.75 23.06 19.58
C PRO A 54 1.67 23.36 18.41
N LYS A 55 2.76 24.08 18.59
CA LYS A 55 3.58 24.55 17.47
C LYS A 55 4.80 23.64 17.17
N GLU A 56 5.10 22.73 18.07
CA GLU A 56 6.39 22.04 18.11
C GLU A 56 6.28 20.52 18.12
N VAL A 57 5.10 19.95 17.81
CA VAL A 57 4.89 18.50 17.76
C VAL A 57 4.67 18.07 16.30
N SER A 58 5.59 17.25 15.81
CA SER A 58 5.44 16.57 14.54
C SER A 58 5.22 15.06 14.75
N ILE A 59 4.42 14.45 13.88
CA ILE A 59 4.10 13.03 13.95
C ILE A 59 4.44 12.40 12.62
N HIS A 60 5.16 11.30 12.65
CA HIS A 60 5.54 10.53 11.48
C HIS A 60 5.14 9.07 11.66
N LEU A 61 4.55 8.51 10.62
CA LEU A 61 4.20 7.10 10.54
C LEU A 61 5.35 6.32 9.92
N ILE A 62 5.87 5.34 10.65
CA ILE A 62 6.85 4.37 10.18
C ILE A 62 6.17 3.00 10.14
N ILE A 63 6.12 2.42 8.94
CA ILE A 63 5.51 1.11 8.70
C ILE A 63 6.30 0.42 7.57
N PRO A 64 6.42 -0.91 7.55
CA PRO A 64 7.06 -1.63 6.46
C PRO A 64 6.32 -1.38 5.14
N ALA A 65 7.06 -1.40 4.02
CA ALA A 65 6.47 -1.21 2.70
C ALA A 65 5.70 -2.44 2.23
N TYR A 66 6.06 -3.63 2.72
CA TYR A 66 5.42 -4.90 2.40
C TYR A 66 5.38 -5.80 3.64
N ALA A 67 4.42 -6.69 3.68
CA ALA A 67 4.25 -7.74 4.69
C ALA A 67 3.67 -9.00 4.03
N GLN A 68 3.78 -10.14 4.67
CA GLN A 68 3.11 -11.36 4.21
C GLN A 68 1.68 -11.41 4.73
N LYS A 69 0.82 -12.12 4.00
CA LYS A 69 -0.55 -12.41 4.46
C LYS A 69 -0.49 -13.16 5.79
N GLU A 70 -1.46 -12.90 6.67
CA GLU A 70 -1.54 -13.43 8.04
C GLU A 70 -0.42 -12.98 8.99
N GLU A 71 0.52 -12.18 8.52
CA GLU A 71 1.54 -11.58 9.36
C GLU A 71 0.99 -10.36 10.09
N LYS A 72 1.34 -10.21 11.36
CA LYS A 72 0.99 -9.04 12.15
C LYS A 72 1.88 -7.86 11.80
N ILE A 73 1.31 -6.89 11.10
CA ILE A 73 2.02 -5.69 10.67
C ILE A 73 2.19 -4.74 11.85
N THR A 74 3.42 -4.55 12.29
CA THR A 74 3.73 -3.61 13.36
C THR A 74 4.06 -2.24 12.79
N GLY A 75 3.17 -1.28 13.02
CA GLY A 75 3.39 0.13 12.72
C GLY A 75 3.90 0.89 13.95
N ARG A 76 4.71 1.93 13.72
CA ARG A 76 5.21 2.83 14.76
C ARG A 76 4.86 4.27 14.42
N LEU A 77 4.23 4.95 15.37
CA LEU A 77 4.01 6.40 15.33
C LEU A 77 5.17 7.05 16.08
N CYS A 78 6.04 7.75 15.37
CA CYS A 78 7.10 8.55 15.94
C CYS A 78 6.59 9.96 16.17
N ILE A 79 6.66 10.42 17.43
CA ILE A 79 6.23 11.74 17.85
C ILE A 79 7.49 12.51 18.18
N SER A 80 7.79 13.55 17.43
CA SER A 80 8.90 14.44 17.71
C SER A 80 8.36 15.71 18.39
N ASN A 81 8.82 15.94 19.61
CA ASN A 81 8.50 17.12 20.38
C ASN A 81 9.76 17.97 20.55
N THR A 82 9.88 19.03 19.76
CA THR A 82 10.99 19.98 19.84
C THR A 82 10.79 21.02 20.93
N GLY A 83 9.57 21.11 21.48
CA GLY A 83 9.21 22.04 22.53
C GLY A 83 9.72 21.66 23.91
N VAL A 84 9.81 22.67 24.77
CA VAL A 84 10.22 22.49 26.17
C VAL A 84 9.17 21.72 26.96
N PHE A 85 7.90 21.90 26.65
CA PHE A 85 6.79 21.30 27.37
C PHE A 85 6.48 19.88 26.89
N PRO A 86 6.27 18.93 27.82
CA PRO A 86 5.92 17.56 27.44
C PRO A 86 4.50 17.48 26.90
N VAL A 87 4.26 16.54 25.98
CA VAL A 87 2.92 16.11 25.57
C VAL A 87 2.44 15.08 26.59
N LEU A 88 1.65 15.48 27.56
CA LEU A 88 1.18 14.63 28.64
C LEU A 88 0.08 13.67 28.18
N SER A 89 -0.80 14.13 27.31
CA SER A 89 -1.88 13.34 26.76
C SER A 89 -2.24 13.84 25.36
N GLY A 90 -2.29 12.92 24.43
CA GLY A 90 -2.77 13.15 23.08
C GLY A 90 -3.42 11.89 22.52
N LYS A 91 -4.23 12.06 21.48
CA LYS A 91 -4.82 10.96 20.70
C LYS A 91 -4.53 11.17 19.22
N VAL A 92 -4.09 10.13 18.56
CA VAL A 92 -3.97 10.06 17.09
C VAL A 92 -5.11 9.21 16.57
N PHE A 93 -5.81 9.70 15.56
CA PHE A 93 -6.84 8.96 14.86
C PHE A 93 -6.29 8.49 13.53
N LEU A 94 -6.28 7.18 13.36
CA LEU A 94 -5.82 6.49 12.18
C LEU A 94 -7.01 5.87 11.48
N GLN A 95 -6.98 5.92 10.16
CA GLN A 95 -7.89 5.20 9.29
C GLN A 95 -7.08 4.17 8.52
N VAL A 96 -7.55 2.95 8.52
CA VAL A 96 -7.03 1.84 7.74
C VAL A 96 -8.08 1.46 6.73
N LYS A 97 -7.71 1.42 5.45
CA LYS A 97 -8.57 1.01 4.36
C LYS A 97 -7.93 -0.18 3.68
N LYS A 98 -8.67 -1.28 3.62
CA LYS A 98 -8.30 -2.51 2.94
C LYS A 98 -8.82 -2.46 1.50
N THR A 99 -7.95 -2.60 0.51
CA THR A 99 -8.35 -2.40 -0.90
C THR A 99 -9.27 -3.50 -1.41
N ILE A 100 -9.06 -4.76 -1.02
CA ILE A 100 -9.84 -5.91 -1.52
C ILE A 100 -11.20 -5.99 -0.86
N SER A 101 -11.29 -5.91 0.48
CA SER A 101 -12.58 -5.96 1.18
C SER A 101 -13.36 -4.66 1.10
N GLY A 102 -12.70 -3.55 0.78
CA GLY A 102 -13.29 -2.21 0.81
C GLY A 102 -13.57 -1.70 2.23
N GLU A 103 -13.23 -2.46 3.25
CA GLU A 103 -13.44 -2.11 4.65
C GLU A 103 -12.60 -0.92 5.07
N GLN A 104 -13.19 -0.06 5.85
CA GLN A 104 -12.52 1.09 6.46
C GLN A 104 -12.67 1.02 7.96
N GLU A 105 -11.56 0.85 8.64
CA GLU A 105 -11.51 0.81 10.10
C GLU A 105 -10.89 2.11 10.64
N MET A 106 -11.50 2.66 11.67
CA MET A 106 -10.94 3.81 12.38
C MET A 106 -10.60 3.42 13.81
N PHE A 107 -9.37 3.64 14.19
CA PHE A 107 -8.93 3.44 15.56
C PHE A 107 -8.19 4.66 16.10
N SER A 108 -8.14 4.78 17.41
CA SER A 108 -7.44 5.88 18.07
C SER A 108 -6.40 5.35 19.04
N MET A 109 -5.24 6.00 19.03
CA MET A 109 -4.13 5.65 19.91
C MET A 109 -3.79 6.81 20.84
N ASN A 110 -3.47 6.48 22.07
CA ASN A 110 -2.96 7.47 23.02
C ASN A 110 -1.47 7.69 22.75
N ILE A 111 -1.08 8.97 22.75
CA ILE A 111 0.31 9.38 22.55
C ILE A 111 0.80 10.22 23.73
N ARG A 112 2.10 10.07 24.04
CA ARG A 112 2.81 10.88 25.04
C ARG A 112 4.22 11.14 24.53
N ALA A 113 4.76 12.31 24.83
CA ALA A 113 6.15 12.63 24.52
C ALA A 113 6.70 13.58 25.59
N ALA A 114 7.88 13.31 26.08
CA ALA A 114 8.56 14.24 26.98
C ALA A 114 9.02 15.50 26.23
N GLY A 115 9.24 16.60 26.96
CA GLY A 115 9.79 17.82 26.35
C GLY A 115 11.16 17.56 25.76
N ARG A 116 11.42 18.11 24.59
CA ARG A 116 12.67 17.96 23.84
C ARG A 116 13.10 16.51 23.58
N LYS A 117 12.13 15.57 23.57
CA LYS A 117 12.38 14.15 23.32
C LYS A 117 11.37 13.60 22.33
N ASN A 118 11.79 12.53 21.67
CA ASN A 118 10.92 11.76 20.80
C ASN A 118 10.15 10.73 21.63
N GLY A 119 8.87 10.58 21.33
CA GLY A 119 8.02 9.50 21.80
C GLY A 119 7.74 8.52 20.68
N ALA A 120 7.42 7.29 21.02
CA ALA A 120 6.94 6.31 20.06
C ALA A 120 5.72 5.58 20.62
N ALA A 121 4.76 5.29 19.75
CA ALA A 121 3.63 4.42 20.05
C ALA A 121 3.56 3.36 18.95
N ALA A 122 3.51 2.08 19.34
CA ALA A 122 3.38 0.97 18.41
C ALA A 122 1.91 0.54 18.31
N PHE A 123 1.53 0.08 17.14
CA PHE A 123 0.23 -0.53 16.89
C PHE A 123 0.42 -1.74 15.97
N VAL A 124 -0.55 -2.63 15.99
CA VAL A 124 -0.55 -3.84 15.17
C VAL A 124 -1.81 -3.84 14.33
N ILE A 125 -1.65 -4.19 13.06
CA ILE A 125 -2.75 -4.39 12.11
C ILE A 125 -2.64 -5.82 11.59
N ASP A 126 -3.75 -6.52 11.53
CA ASP A 126 -3.82 -7.85 10.97
C ASP A 126 -4.00 -7.76 9.44
N SER A 127 -3.25 -8.59 8.71
CA SER A 127 -3.28 -8.69 7.25
C SER A 127 -4.05 -9.96 6.84
N GLU A 128 -5.37 -9.89 6.86
CA GLU A 128 -6.24 -11.02 6.56
C GLU A 128 -6.24 -11.39 5.06
N TYR A 129 -6.22 -10.38 4.20
CA TYR A 129 -6.25 -10.51 2.74
C TYR A 129 -5.02 -9.88 2.12
N MET A 130 -4.57 -10.40 0.97
CA MET A 130 -3.52 -9.77 0.18
C MET A 130 -3.99 -8.42 -0.41
N GLY A 131 -3.08 -7.63 -0.96
CA GLY A 131 -3.39 -6.37 -1.63
C GLY A 131 -2.78 -5.15 -0.96
N PHE A 132 -3.42 -3.98 -1.13
CA PHE A 132 -2.92 -2.74 -0.56
C PHE A 132 -3.70 -2.36 0.70
N LEU A 133 -2.96 -1.99 1.72
CA LEU A 133 -3.46 -1.47 2.97
C LEU A 133 -3.07 0.01 3.05
N GLU A 134 -4.06 0.90 2.91
CA GLU A 134 -3.87 2.34 3.01
C GLU A 134 -4.07 2.79 4.46
N ILE A 135 -3.03 3.36 5.06
CA ILE A 135 -3.06 3.83 6.46
C ILE A 135 -2.90 5.34 6.45
N THR A 136 -3.91 6.03 6.92
CA THR A 136 -3.96 7.49 6.93
C THR A 136 -4.06 8.03 8.34
N ILE A 137 -3.17 8.98 8.70
CA ILE A 137 -3.33 9.78 9.91
C ILE A 137 -4.32 10.90 9.61
N LEU A 138 -5.54 10.79 10.14
CA LEU A 138 -6.58 11.78 9.91
C LEU A 138 -6.36 13.05 10.73
N ARG A 139 -6.22 12.87 12.04
CA ARG A 139 -6.10 13.98 12.98
C ARG A 139 -5.36 13.59 14.25
N VAL A 140 -4.80 14.59 14.87
CA VAL A 140 -4.13 14.49 16.17
C VAL A 140 -4.83 15.44 17.13
N GLU A 141 -5.21 14.92 18.27
CA GLU A 141 -5.79 15.70 19.37
C GLU A 141 -4.80 15.77 20.51
N LEU A 142 -4.33 16.94 20.85
CA LEU A 142 -3.48 17.19 22.01
C LEU A 142 -4.32 17.82 23.11
N TYR A 143 -4.20 17.29 24.33
CA TYR A 143 -4.96 17.77 25.48
C TYR A 143 -4.06 18.63 26.37
N SER A 144 -4.66 19.67 26.94
CA SER A 144 -4.00 20.53 27.91
C SER A 144 -3.76 19.79 29.23
N PHE A 145 -2.98 20.41 30.11
CA PHE A 145 -2.57 19.82 31.41
C PHE A 145 -3.76 19.25 32.22
N PHE A 146 -4.89 19.92 32.23
CA PHE A 146 -6.11 19.47 32.94
C PHE A 146 -7.13 18.78 32.03
N GLY A 147 -6.81 18.55 30.75
CA GLY A 147 -7.77 17.99 29.80
C GLY A 147 -8.93 18.92 29.40
N CYS A 148 -9.03 20.10 29.99
CA CYS A 148 -10.14 21.05 29.75
C CYS A 148 -10.11 21.65 28.33
N MET A 149 -8.95 21.75 27.72
CA MET A 149 -8.76 22.26 26.37
C MET A 149 -8.13 21.21 25.49
N LYS A 150 -8.58 21.13 24.23
CA LYS A 150 -7.96 20.28 23.22
C LYS A 150 -7.65 21.07 21.96
N LYS A 151 -6.51 20.80 21.38
CA LYS A 151 -6.13 21.24 20.07
C LYS A 151 -6.18 20.09 19.09
N VAL A 152 -6.83 20.32 17.96
CA VAL A 152 -6.96 19.34 16.88
C VAL A 152 -6.12 19.83 15.70
N THR A 153 -5.22 18.99 15.24
CA THR A 153 -4.41 19.21 14.03
C THR A 153 -4.74 18.10 13.04
N TYR A 154 -5.08 18.47 11.81
CA TYR A 154 -5.28 17.54 10.71
C TYR A 154 -3.93 17.32 10.02
N VAL A 155 -3.53 16.08 9.83
CA VAL A 155 -2.19 15.74 9.31
C VAL A 155 -2.26 15.20 7.90
N ASN A 156 -3.27 14.37 7.58
CA ASN A 156 -3.48 13.72 6.27
C ASN A 156 -2.19 13.07 5.70
N GLN A 157 -1.45 12.39 6.55
CA GLN A 157 -0.30 11.61 6.11
C GLN A 157 -0.76 10.20 5.78
N GLU A 158 -0.55 9.79 4.55
CA GLU A 158 -0.89 8.48 4.03
C GLU A 158 0.36 7.62 3.84
N LYS A 159 0.22 6.34 4.14
CA LYS A 159 1.20 5.29 3.85
C LYS A 159 0.47 4.06 3.33
N VAL A 160 1.07 3.43 2.33
CA VAL A 160 0.55 2.22 1.71
C VAL A 160 1.49 1.07 2.07
N VAL A 161 0.91 -0.04 2.48
CA VAL A 161 1.60 -1.31 2.73
C VAL A 161 1.08 -2.32 1.72
N MET A 162 1.97 -3.02 1.03
CA MET A 162 1.63 -4.11 0.14
C MET A 162 1.64 -5.42 0.92
N ILE A 163 0.50 -6.11 0.94
CA ILE A 163 0.38 -7.45 1.52
C ILE A 163 0.59 -8.46 0.39
N LEU A 164 1.66 -9.23 0.52
CA LEU A 164 2.02 -10.26 -0.45
C LEU A 164 1.16 -11.51 -0.26
N PRO A 165 0.82 -12.23 -1.36
CA PRO A 165 0.06 -13.46 -1.27
C PRO A 165 0.85 -14.56 -0.57
N GLN A 166 0.14 -15.45 0.09
CA GLN A 166 0.70 -16.70 0.55
C GLN A 166 0.64 -17.69 -0.61
N THR A 167 1.80 -18.01 -1.19
CA THR A 167 1.87 -18.94 -2.30
C THR A 167 1.95 -20.38 -1.80
N THR A 168 1.18 -21.25 -2.43
CA THR A 168 1.18 -22.70 -2.15
C THR A 168 2.10 -23.41 -3.13
N GLU A 169 2.92 -24.33 -2.64
CA GLU A 169 3.73 -25.18 -3.52
C GLU A 169 2.81 -26.10 -4.34
N LEU A 170 2.92 -25.96 -5.64
CA LEU A 170 2.16 -26.76 -6.60
C LEU A 170 3.05 -27.87 -7.17
N HIS A 171 2.50 -29.07 -7.30
CA HIS A 171 3.19 -30.22 -7.87
C HIS A 171 2.40 -30.76 -9.06
N PHE A 172 2.49 -30.10 -10.19
CA PHE A 172 1.98 -30.64 -11.45
C PHE A 172 3.07 -30.63 -12.51
N PRO A 173 3.13 -31.65 -13.37
CA PRO A 173 4.13 -31.67 -14.44
C PRO A 173 3.79 -30.57 -15.46
N VAL A 174 4.67 -29.60 -15.60
CA VAL A 174 4.58 -28.64 -16.70
C VAL A 174 5.08 -29.36 -17.95
N GLN A 175 4.16 -29.77 -18.83
CA GLN A 175 4.56 -30.33 -20.12
C GLN A 175 5.28 -29.23 -20.91
N ASN A 176 6.57 -29.37 -21.05
CA ASN A 176 7.36 -28.58 -21.98
C ASN A 176 6.96 -28.97 -23.42
N SER A 177 5.79 -28.50 -23.86
CA SER A 177 5.50 -28.45 -25.27
C SER A 177 6.53 -27.51 -25.87
N GLY A 178 7.54 -28.05 -26.55
CA GLY A 178 8.72 -27.33 -27.04
C GLY A 178 8.44 -26.22 -28.08
N ALA A 179 7.42 -25.49 -27.87
CA ALA A 179 6.96 -24.40 -28.71
C ALA A 179 6.66 -23.18 -27.86
N ALA A 180 7.55 -22.21 -27.77
CA ALA A 180 7.29 -20.91 -27.14
C ALA A 180 6.71 -19.94 -28.17
N CYS A 181 5.64 -19.24 -27.83
CA CYS A 181 5.13 -18.10 -28.61
C CYS A 181 5.80 -16.80 -28.15
N SER A 182 6.38 -16.07 -29.05
CA SER A 182 6.72 -14.67 -28.84
C SER A 182 5.53 -13.81 -29.26
N PHE A 183 4.71 -13.34 -28.32
CA PHE A 183 3.65 -12.37 -28.61
C PHE A 183 4.21 -10.96 -28.90
N PHE A 184 5.49 -10.75 -28.64
CA PHE A 184 6.12 -9.42 -28.76
C PHE A 184 7.02 -9.27 -30.00
N ASP A 185 7.20 -10.32 -30.81
CA ASP A 185 7.98 -10.26 -32.06
C ASP A 185 7.06 -10.28 -33.29
N GLU A 186 6.02 -9.45 -33.32
CA GLU A 186 5.22 -9.26 -34.54
C GLU A 186 6.06 -8.71 -35.72
N GLU A 187 7.19 -8.08 -35.43
CA GLU A 187 8.10 -7.61 -36.50
C GLU A 187 9.06 -8.69 -37.02
N GLN A 188 9.12 -9.88 -36.40
CA GLN A 188 10.02 -10.96 -36.87
C GLN A 188 9.31 -12.24 -37.37
N SER A 189 7.99 -12.29 -37.34
CA SER A 189 7.23 -13.46 -37.83
C SER A 189 7.33 -13.72 -39.35
N GLY A 190 8.11 -12.93 -40.06
CA GLY A 190 8.47 -13.15 -41.47
C GLY A 190 9.78 -13.85 -41.70
N LYS A 191 10.54 -14.22 -40.65
CA LYS A 191 11.84 -14.91 -40.84
C LYS A 191 11.64 -16.41 -41.00
N LYS A 192 11.84 -16.86 -42.22
CA LYS A 192 11.88 -18.27 -42.64
C LYS A 192 12.87 -19.05 -41.77
N GLY A 193 12.38 -20.09 -41.09
CA GLY A 193 13.20 -20.94 -40.23
C GLY A 193 14.26 -21.70 -41.02
N ASN A 194 15.47 -21.73 -40.49
CA ASN A 194 16.62 -22.38 -41.11
C ASN A 194 16.96 -23.71 -40.39
N GLY A 195 16.03 -24.27 -39.56
CA GLY A 195 16.20 -25.47 -38.75
C GLY A 195 15.60 -26.74 -39.39
N PRO A 196 15.89 -27.93 -38.81
CA PRO A 196 15.28 -29.20 -39.20
C PRO A 196 13.84 -29.25 -38.68
N GLY A 197 12.90 -28.63 -39.40
CA GLY A 197 11.46 -28.71 -39.11
C GLY A 197 10.75 -29.58 -40.15
N GLU A 198 9.47 -29.88 -39.89
CA GLU A 198 8.61 -30.50 -40.86
C GLU A 198 8.39 -29.54 -42.07
N TYR A 199 8.38 -30.12 -43.28
CA TYR A 199 8.20 -29.34 -44.47
C TYR A 199 6.72 -29.00 -44.64
N PHE A 200 6.40 -27.69 -44.64
CA PHE A 200 5.03 -27.21 -44.83
C PHE A 200 4.62 -27.19 -46.28
N GLY A 201 5.57 -26.87 -47.15
CA GLY A 201 5.27 -26.73 -48.58
C GLY A 201 6.51 -26.63 -49.45
N ILE A 202 6.31 -26.47 -50.74
CA ILE A 202 7.36 -26.23 -51.72
C ILE A 202 6.93 -25.02 -52.56
N ARG A 203 7.81 -24.01 -52.72
CA ARG A 203 7.58 -22.83 -53.52
C ARG A 203 8.75 -22.53 -54.46
N PRO A 204 8.57 -21.71 -55.50
CA PRO A 204 9.69 -21.23 -56.32
C PRO A 204 10.72 -20.45 -55.46
N TYR A 205 11.97 -20.55 -55.83
CA TYR A 205 13.09 -19.83 -55.22
C TYR A 205 12.92 -18.31 -55.44
N VAL A 206 13.22 -17.56 -54.40
CA VAL A 206 13.30 -16.08 -54.43
C VAL A 206 14.71 -15.69 -54.00
N ASP A 207 15.25 -14.65 -54.64
CA ASP A 207 16.61 -14.17 -54.33
C ASP A 207 16.77 -13.85 -52.84
N GLY A 208 17.81 -14.46 -52.19
CA GLY A 208 18.03 -14.39 -50.76
C GLY A 208 17.62 -15.66 -49.97
N ASP A 209 16.96 -16.63 -50.62
CA ASP A 209 16.65 -17.89 -49.95
C ASP A 209 17.89 -18.78 -49.80
N PRO A 210 18.02 -19.50 -48.66
CA PRO A 210 19.20 -20.35 -48.43
C PRO A 210 19.23 -21.54 -49.36
N MET A 211 20.33 -21.71 -50.13
CA MET A 211 20.51 -22.78 -51.11
C MET A 211 20.41 -24.20 -50.52
N LYS A 212 20.68 -24.36 -49.20
CA LYS A 212 20.54 -25.66 -48.49
C LYS A 212 19.11 -26.20 -48.45
N LEU A 213 18.11 -25.35 -48.68
CA LEU A 213 16.71 -25.73 -48.65
C LEU A 213 16.15 -26.02 -50.07
N ILE A 214 16.99 -26.01 -51.13
CA ILE A 214 16.57 -26.33 -52.47
C ILE A 214 16.14 -27.81 -52.56
N HIS A 215 14.96 -28.03 -53.14
CA HIS A 215 14.43 -29.36 -53.38
C HIS A 215 14.91 -29.87 -54.73
N TRP A 216 16.19 -30.32 -54.81
CA TRP A 216 16.88 -30.71 -56.06
C TRP A 216 16.10 -31.66 -56.94
N LYS A 217 15.36 -32.60 -56.34
CA LYS A 217 14.56 -33.57 -57.11
C LYS A 217 13.39 -32.93 -57.87
N LEU A 218 12.79 -31.89 -57.33
CA LEU A 218 11.69 -31.18 -57.95
C LEU A 218 12.22 -30.14 -58.96
N THR A 219 13.28 -29.43 -58.59
CA THR A 219 14.01 -28.50 -59.45
C THR A 219 14.40 -29.15 -60.76
N GLY A 220 14.91 -30.40 -60.73
CA GLY A 220 15.26 -31.16 -61.94
C GLY A 220 14.04 -31.64 -62.78
N LYS A 221 12.80 -31.46 -62.31
CA LYS A 221 11.58 -31.77 -63.05
C LYS A 221 10.86 -30.55 -63.62
N THR A 222 11.02 -29.39 -62.97
CA THR A 222 10.28 -28.16 -63.28
C THR A 222 11.16 -27.13 -64.00
N ASP A 223 12.47 -27.36 -64.14
CA ASP A 223 13.49 -26.42 -64.63
C ASP A 223 13.53 -25.08 -63.85
N GLU A 224 12.85 -24.98 -62.72
CA GLU A 224 12.89 -23.84 -61.83
C GLU A 224 13.37 -24.25 -60.49
N TYR A 225 14.18 -23.40 -59.80
CA TYR A 225 14.65 -23.69 -58.44
C TYR A 225 13.47 -23.68 -57.48
N MET A 226 13.25 -24.83 -56.85
CA MET A 226 12.18 -25.02 -55.89
C MET A 226 12.75 -25.11 -54.46
N ILE A 227 12.16 -24.39 -53.50
CA ILE A 227 12.58 -24.39 -52.11
C ILE A 227 11.57 -25.11 -51.25
N LYS A 228 12.09 -25.86 -50.27
CA LYS A 228 11.29 -26.43 -49.19
C LYS A 228 10.97 -25.37 -48.15
N GLU A 229 9.70 -25.09 -47.92
CA GLU A 229 9.25 -24.26 -46.81
C GLU A 229 9.28 -25.08 -45.53
N VAL A 230 10.08 -24.60 -44.56
CA VAL A 230 10.21 -25.23 -43.26
C VAL A 230 9.25 -24.53 -42.33
N GLU A 231 8.45 -25.29 -41.63
CA GLU A 231 7.61 -24.75 -40.54
C GLU A 231 8.52 -24.24 -39.42
N VAL A 232 8.39 -22.96 -39.10
CA VAL A 232 9.01 -22.42 -37.90
C VAL A 232 8.16 -22.87 -36.74
N PRO A 233 8.70 -23.67 -35.80
CA PRO A 233 7.93 -24.05 -34.64
C PRO A 233 7.49 -22.78 -33.89
N MET A 234 6.18 -22.49 -33.91
CA MET A 234 5.63 -21.45 -33.07
C MET A 234 5.84 -21.84 -31.61
N MET A 235 6.68 -21.11 -30.92
CA MET A 235 6.83 -21.24 -29.48
C MET A 235 5.52 -20.83 -28.82
N ARG A 236 4.75 -21.75 -28.29
CA ARG A 236 3.51 -21.48 -27.54
C ARG A 236 3.88 -21.18 -26.11
N MET A 237 3.65 -19.94 -25.70
CA MET A 237 3.82 -19.52 -24.31
C MET A 237 2.49 -19.68 -23.57
N PRO A 238 2.44 -20.40 -22.44
CA PRO A 238 1.25 -20.48 -21.62
C PRO A 238 0.80 -19.09 -21.19
N LEU A 239 -0.51 -18.84 -21.28
CA LEU A 239 -1.14 -17.60 -20.85
C LEU A 239 -2.04 -17.91 -19.66
N ILE A 240 -1.77 -17.23 -18.53
CA ILE A 240 -2.54 -17.36 -17.30
C ILE A 240 -3.47 -16.15 -17.22
N PHE A 241 -4.78 -16.40 -17.26
CA PHE A 241 -5.78 -15.35 -17.17
C PHE A 241 -6.29 -15.19 -15.73
N LEU A 242 -6.35 -13.95 -15.25
CA LEU A 242 -7.05 -13.59 -14.04
C LEU A 242 -8.33 -12.83 -14.38
N GLU A 243 -9.47 -13.48 -14.22
CA GLU A 243 -10.78 -12.85 -14.39
C GLU A 243 -11.26 -12.27 -13.05
N THR A 244 -11.34 -10.95 -12.97
CA THR A 244 -11.75 -10.21 -11.77
C THR A 244 -13.17 -9.67 -11.85
N ARG A 245 -13.89 -9.89 -12.97
CA ARG A 245 -15.27 -9.42 -13.18
C ARG A 245 -16.26 -10.42 -12.60
N VAL A 246 -16.41 -10.45 -11.29
CA VAL A 246 -17.37 -11.31 -10.60
C VAL A 246 -18.51 -10.43 -10.08
N GLU A 247 -19.77 -10.84 -10.32
CA GLU A 247 -20.96 -10.07 -9.94
C GLU A 247 -21.10 -9.88 -8.42
N LYS A 248 -20.68 -10.88 -7.63
CA LYS A 248 -20.58 -10.78 -6.17
C LYS A 248 -19.12 -10.89 -5.77
N GLN A 249 -18.51 -9.76 -5.49
CA GLN A 249 -17.12 -9.69 -5.03
C GLN A 249 -17.09 -10.02 -3.52
N ASP A 250 -16.89 -11.30 -3.20
CA ASP A 250 -16.47 -11.70 -1.87
C ASP A 250 -14.95 -11.53 -1.77
N ALA A 251 -14.51 -10.82 -0.72
CA ALA A 251 -13.08 -10.54 -0.50
C ALA A 251 -12.25 -11.83 -0.41
N ALA A 252 -12.78 -12.86 0.26
CA ALA A 252 -12.13 -14.16 0.39
C ALA A 252 -11.98 -14.88 -0.96
N MET A 253 -12.99 -14.77 -1.84
CA MET A 253 -12.95 -15.37 -3.18
C MET A 253 -11.88 -14.67 -4.05
N ILE A 254 -11.84 -13.35 -4.04
CA ILE A 254 -10.83 -12.58 -4.81
C ILE A 254 -9.43 -12.90 -4.32
N ASP A 255 -9.25 -12.96 -3.02
CA ASP A 255 -7.99 -13.29 -2.38
C ASP A 255 -7.51 -14.70 -2.78
N GLY A 256 -8.37 -15.71 -2.71
CA GLY A 256 -8.06 -17.07 -3.15
C GLY A 256 -7.74 -17.18 -4.64
N LEU A 257 -8.44 -16.45 -5.51
CA LEU A 257 -8.13 -16.39 -6.94
C LEU A 257 -6.75 -15.78 -7.21
N LEU A 258 -6.41 -14.69 -6.51
CA LEU A 258 -5.11 -14.05 -6.63
C LEU A 258 -3.99 -14.96 -6.10
N GLU A 259 -4.19 -15.64 -4.97
CA GLU A 259 -3.21 -16.62 -4.45
C GLU A 259 -2.97 -17.78 -5.43
N ALA A 260 -4.03 -18.33 -6.01
CA ALA A 260 -3.92 -19.36 -7.04
C ALA A 260 -3.15 -18.86 -8.27
N PHE A 261 -3.47 -17.64 -8.74
CA PHE A 261 -2.81 -17.02 -9.88
C PHE A 261 -1.31 -16.84 -9.64
N PHE A 262 -0.92 -16.31 -8.48
CA PHE A 262 0.48 -16.14 -8.11
C PHE A 262 1.19 -17.48 -7.87
N SER A 263 0.51 -18.47 -7.26
CA SER A 263 1.09 -19.80 -7.02
C SER A 263 1.40 -20.53 -8.32
N ILE A 264 0.49 -20.46 -9.31
CA ILE A 264 0.70 -21.04 -10.64
C ILE A 264 1.88 -20.35 -11.34
N SER A 265 1.90 -19.01 -11.31
CA SER A 265 3.00 -18.24 -11.92
C SER A 265 4.35 -18.55 -11.26
N GLN A 266 4.40 -18.67 -9.94
CA GLN A 266 5.60 -19.02 -9.20
C GLN A 266 6.09 -20.44 -9.54
N HIS A 267 5.18 -21.42 -9.60
CA HIS A 267 5.53 -22.78 -9.98
C HIS A 267 6.12 -22.83 -11.39
N MET A 268 5.50 -22.16 -12.37
CA MET A 268 6.02 -22.07 -13.74
C MET A 268 7.40 -21.40 -13.80
N ALA A 269 7.62 -20.37 -12.98
CA ALA A 269 8.92 -19.70 -12.90
C ALA A 269 9.99 -20.61 -12.29
N GLN A 270 9.66 -21.42 -11.27
CA GLN A 270 10.55 -22.42 -10.68
C GLN A 270 10.95 -23.50 -11.69
N GLU A 271 9.99 -23.96 -12.49
CA GLU A 271 10.21 -24.91 -13.60
C GLU A 271 10.89 -24.26 -14.82
N ARG A 272 11.30 -22.99 -14.71
CA ARG A 272 11.90 -22.20 -15.82
C ARG A 272 11.04 -22.13 -17.08
N GLN A 273 9.73 -22.29 -16.93
CA GLN A 273 8.77 -22.18 -18.02
C GLN A 273 8.40 -20.72 -18.23
N LYS A 274 8.70 -20.19 -19.41
CA LYS A 274 8.22 -18.85 -19.79
C LYS A 274 6.71 -18.86 -19.90
N HIS A 275 6.04 -17.88 -19.31
CA HIS A 275 4.59 -17.72 -19.31
C HIS A 275 4.24 -16.25 -19.32
N CYS A 276 3.02 -15.92 -19.70
CA CYS A 276 2.48 -14.57 -19.69
C CYS A 276 1.31 -14.48 -18.71
N LEU A 277 1.26 -13.39 -17.95
CA LEU A 277 0.15 -13.09 -17.04
C LEU A 277 -0.77 -12.08 -17.70
N CYS A 278 -2.06 -12.34 -17.62
CA CYS A 278 -3.07 -11.46 -18.19
C CYS A 278 -4.19 -11.20 -17.19
N TRP A 279 -4.55 -9.94 -17.00
CA TRP A 279 -5.63 -9.54 -16.08
C TRP A 279 -6.45 -8.40 -16.65
N TRP A 280 -7.73 -8.34 -16.23
CA TRP A 280 -8.61 -7.25 -16.62
C TRP A 280 -8.37 -6.01 -15.76
N ASP A 281 -8.08 -4.88 -16.37
CA ASP A 281 -7.97 -3.61 -15.68
C ASP A 281 -9.25 -2.77 -15.86
N LYS A 282 -9.93 -2.51 -14.75
CA LYS A 282 -11.15 -1.69 -14.73
C LYS A 282 -10.91 -0.22 -15.15
N LYS A 283 -9.68 0.29 -15.02
CA LYS A 283 -9.37 1.69 -15.33
C LYS A 283 -9.21 1.91 -16.82
N THR A 284 -8.59 0.96 -17.49
CA THR A 284 -8.36 1.01 -18.94
C THR A 284 -9.47 0.33 -19.73
N ASP A 285 -10.41 -0.35 -19.05
CA ASP A 285 -11.47 -1.20 -19.61
C ASP A 285 -10.91 -2.17 -20.66
N GLY A 286 -9.78 -2.78 -20.34
CA GLY A 286 -9.01 -3.63 -21.24
C GLY A 286 -8.17 -4.69 -20.53
N TRP A 287 -7.63 -5.61 -21.33
CA TRP A 287 -6.71 -6.62 -20.88
C TRP A 287 -5.29 -6.06 -20.80
N ASN A 288 -4.60 -6.28 -19.67
CA ASN A 288 -3.17 -6.04 -19.51
C ASN A 288 -2.43 -7.38 -19.60
N PHE A 289 -1.24 -7.35 -20.19
CA PHE A 289 -0.38 -8.51 -20.41
C PHE A 289 0.97 -8.33 -19.71
#